data_d47d12ef1124d8707de8799f40246d99
#
_entry.id   d47d12ef1124d8707de8799f40246d99
#
_cell.length_a   1.000
_cell.length_b   1.000
_cell.length_c   1.000
_cell.angle_alpha   90.00
_cell.angle_beta   90.00
_cell.angle_gamma   90.00
#
_symmetry.space_group_name_H-M   'P 1'
#
loop_
_entity.id
_entity.type
_entity.pdbx_description
1 polymer ?
#
loop_
_entity_poly.entity_id
_entity_poly.type
_entity_poly.pdbx_seq_one_letter_code
_entity_poly.pdbx_strand_id
1 'polypeptide(L)'
;MLVFLAVRLATAATYSAQPTVLTLPAGITGAGIQQALDSLPATGGEVVLPAGIIEIRQPIVLSRDNQTLRGDGPGTILHLADNANCPVVILGEPINTPTQTIRHLLVTGFFIDGNRGKQTRELWRMSGPGSEIRNNGITVQGVSDSTVENVEITRCRSGGLVTTREVRQLTVRGLESFDNQFDGLACYQTEDSLFTELKLHDNPGAGISLDLAFNHNIISNAVLEGNDLGIFMRASRENQFVNVAIRDSHHYGVFMANTEQRTANGWGPAPRTECTDNSFTNLAAMNCGSAAFRVNNPTCTHNIIIGPRFAGNDKGGLSLAQPGLVTVQ
;
A
#
# COMPACT_ATOMS: atom_id res chain seq x y z
N MET A 1 -71.46 -11.99 9.35
CA MET A 1 -70.96 -10.86 8.59
C MET A 1 -69.56 -10.54 9.15
N LEU A 2 -68.51 -11.13 8.58
CA LEU A 2 -67.12 -10.89 9.00
C LEU A 2 -66.58 -9.69 8.23
N VAL A 3 -66.15 -8.67 8.97
CA VAL A 3 -65.49 -7.50 8.40
C VAL A 3 -63.97 -7.77 8.43
N PHE A 4 -63.35 -7.91 7.24
CA PHE A 4 -61.90 -7.96 7.11
C PHE A 4 -61.31 -6.54 7.15
N LEU A 5 -60.55 -6.25 8.17
CA LEU A 5 -59.78 -5.01 8.30
C LEU A 5 -58.46 -5.22 7.55
N ALA A 6 -58.29 -4.62 6.38
CA ALA A 6 -57.00 -4.63 5.64
C ALA A 6 -56.07 -3.55 6.23
N VAL A 7 -55.06 -3.98 6.96
CA VAL A 7 -53.95 -3.10 7.39
C VAL A 7 -53.01 -2.93 6.20
N ARG A 8 -52.98 -1.76 5.60
CA ARG A 8 -51.92 -1.35 4.66
C ARG A 8 -50.65 -0.97 5.45
N LEU A 9 -49.66 -1.83 5.38
CA LEU A 9 -48.29 -1.46 5.76
C LEU A 9 -47.75 -0.49 4.70
N ALA A 10 -47.58 0.78 5.09
CA ALA A 10 -46.84 1.74 4.30
C ALA A 10 -45.35 1.41 4.48
N THR A 11 -44.72 0.86 3.47
CA THR A 11 -43.25 0.79 3.39
C THR A 11 -42.71 2.21 3.21
N ALA A 12 -42.13 2.74 4.25
CA ALA A 12 -41.37 3.98 4.14
C ALA A 12 -40.20 3.74 3.19
N ALA A 13 -40.20 4.37 2.03
CA ALA A 13 -39.04 4.41 1.14
C ALA A 13 -37.96 5.19 1.89
N THR A 14 -36.90 4.50 2.31
CA THR A 14 -35.71 5.15 2.82
C THR A 14 -35.01 5.83 1.64
N TYR A 15 -35.22 7.12 1.50
CA TYR A 15 -34.42 7.97 0.60
C TYR A 15 -33.01 7.99 1.18
N SER A 16 -32.05 7.30 0.55
CA SER A 16 -30.65 7.54 0.84
C SER A 16 -30.31 8.95 0.30
N ALA A 17 -29.87 9.83 1.17
CA ALA A 17 -29.38 11.14 0.74
C ALA A 17 -28.25 10.94 -0.29
N GLN A 18 -28.30 11.66 -1.39
CA GLN A 18 -27.20 11.64 -2.39
C GLN A 18 -25.90 12.05 -1.67
N PRO A 19 -24.78 11.36 -1.93
CA PRO A 19 -23.51 11.72 -1.32
C PRO A 19 -23.14 13.15 -1.72
N THR A 20 -22.60 13.92 -0.78
CA THR A 20 -22.09 15.27 -1.04
C THR A 20 -20.88 15.19 -1.95
N VAL A 21 -20.90 15.88 -3.09
CA VAL A 21 -19.77 15.98 -4.04
C VAL A 21 -19.32 17.41 -4.14
N LEU A 22 -18.05 17.67 -3.85
CA LEU A 22 -17.40 18.98 -3.97
C LEU A 22 -16.39 18.94 -5.12
N THR A 23 -16.73 19.57 -6.25
CA THR A 23 -15.80 19.72 -7.37
C THR A 23 -14.98 20.99 -7.19
N LEU A 24 -13.65 20.85 -7.14
CA LEU A 24 -12.75 21.97 -6.90
C LEU A 24 -12.32 22.64 -8.21
N PRO A 25 -12.13 23.98 -8.20
CA PRO A 25 -11.71 24.71 -9.38
C PRO A 25 -10.23 24.51 -9.70
N ALA A 26 -9.84 24.77 -10.94
CA ALA A 26 -8.43 24.89 -11.33
C ALA A 26 -7.71 25.95 -10.49
N GLY A 27 -6.43 25.69 -10.19
CA GLY A 27 -5.61 26.54 -9.31
C GLY A 27 -5.84 26.34 -7.82
N ILE A 28 -6.59 25.30 -7.43
CA ILE A 28 -6.73 24.91 -6.02
C ILE A 28 -5.35 24.56 -5.42
N THR A 29 -5.17 24.81 -4.14
CA THR A 29 -3.97 24.43 -3.37
C THR A 29 -4.23 23.21 -2.51
N GLY A 30 -3.15 22.54 -2.02
CA GLY A 30 -3.29 21.45 -1.05
C GLY A 30 -4.10 21.83 0.19
N ALA A 31 -3.93 23.06 0.70
CA ALA A 31 -4.73 23.57 1.81
C ALA A 31 -6.22 23.70 1.47
N GLY A 32 -6.53 24.11 0.24
CA GLY A 32 -7.91 24.18 -0.24
C GLY A 32 -8.56 22.79 -0.38
N ILE A 33 -7.78 21.79 -0.79
CA ILE A 33 -8.24 20.38 -0.81
C ILE A 33 -8.57 19.92 0.61
N GLN A 34 -7.67 20.17 1.58
CA GLN A 34 -7.92 19.80 2.97
C GLN A 34 -9.16 20.49 3.53
N GLN A 35 -9.31 21.78 3.28
CA GLN A 35 -10.51 22.53 3.70
C GLN A 35 -11.80 21.92 3.12
N ALA A 36 -11.78 21.48 1.87
CA ALA A 36 -12.92 20.82 1.24
C ALA A 36 -13.22 19.48 1.92
N LEU A 37 -12.20 18.64 2.16
CA LEU A 37 -12.37 17.37 2.90
C LEU A 37 -12.93 17.62 4.31
N ASP A 38 -12.45 18.63 5.02
CA ASP A 38 -12.89 18.97 6.37
C ASP A 38 -14.34 19.49 6.40
N SER A 39 -14.79 20.12 5.32
CA SER A 39 -16.15 20.65 5.19
C SER A 39 -17.21 19.60 4.82
N LEU A 40 -16.80 18.38 4.43
CA LEU A 40 -17.74 17.31 4.15
C LEU A 40 -18.59 17.00 5.39
N PRO A 41 -19.86 16.61 5.22
CA PRO A 41 -20.73 16.23 6.33
C PRO A 41 -20.18 15.01 7.09
N ALA A 42 -20.65 14.77 8.31
CA ALA A 42 -20.25 13.61 9.10
C ALA A 42 -20.59 12.26 8.43
N THR A 43 -21.52 12.24 7.50
CA THR A 43 -21.87 11.07 6.67
C THR A 43 -20.85 10.78 5.57
N GLY A 44 -19.83 11.64 5.40
CA GLY A 44 -18.85 11.54 4.34
C GLY A 44 -19.22 12.29 3.07
N GLY A 45 -18.48 12.02 2.00
CA GLY A 45 -18.69 12.62 0.68
C GLY A 45 -17.43 12.54 -0.17
N GLU A 46 -17.48 13.18 -1.33
CA GLU A 46 -16.43 13.14 -2.34
C GLU A 46 -15.87 14.55 -2.60
N VAL A 47 -14.55 14.65 -2.66
CA VAL A 47 -13.83 15.82 -3.18
C VAL A 47 -13.21 15.47 -4.51
N VAL A 48 -13.58 16.20 -5.57
CA VAL A 48 -13.10 15.99 -6.94
C VAL A 48 -12.09 17.06 -7.29
N LEU A 49 -10.89 16.62 -7.65
CA LEU A 49 -9.77 17.48 -8.03
C LEU A 49 -9.77 17.75 -9.53
N PRO A 50 -9.42 18.97 -9.96
CA PRO A 50 -9.24 19.27 -11.37
C PRO A 50 -7.95 18.66 -11.93
N ALA A 51 -7.87 18.51 -13.24
CA ALA A 51 -6.60 18.31 -13.92
C ALA A 51 -5.66 19.50 -13.71
N GLY A 52 -4.35 19.24 -13.69
CA GLY A 52 -3.29 20.22 -13.50
C GLY A 52 -2.37 19.86 -12.32
N ILE A 53 -1.32 20.68 -12.15
CA ILE A 53 -0.36 20.51 -11.06
C ILE A 53 -0.87 21.24 -9.82
N ILE A 54 -1.01 20.51 -8.72
CA ILE A 54 -1.46 21.03 -7.43
C ILE A 54 -0.29 20.89 -6.46
N GLU A 55 0.22 22.01 -5.97
CA GLU A 55 1.33 22.03 -5.01
C GLU A 55 0.86 21.63 -3.61
N ILE A 56 1.54 20.63 -3.02
CA ILE A 56 1.25 20.08 -1.70
C ILE A 56 2.36 20.48 -0.74
N ARG A 57 2.03 21.29 0.26
CA ARG A 57 2.97 21.76 1.31
C ARG A 57 2.81 21.04 2.64
N GLN A 58 1.67 20.42 2.85
CA GLN A 58 1.32 19.59 3.99
C GLN A 58 0.48 18.42 3.50
N PRO A 59 0.47 17.28 4.21
CA PRO A 59 -0.29 16.11 3.78
C PRO A 59 -1.77 16.44 3.56
N ILE A 60 -2.34 15.86 2.51
CA ILE A 60 -3.80 15.77 2.39
C ILE A 60 -4.23 14.58 3.24
N VAL A 61 -5.13 14.79 4.19
CA VAL A 61 -5.51 13.79 5.19
C VAL A 61 -6.99 13.44 5.07
N LEU A 62 -7.26 12.14 4.87
CA LEU A 62 -8.59 11.57 4.97
C LEU A 62 -8.69 10.85 6.34
N SER A 63 -9.27 11.49 7.34
CA SER A 63 -9.31 11.01 8.72
C SER A 63 -10.70 10.83 9.29
N ARG A 64 -11.72 10.82 8.44
CA ARG A 64 -13.11 10.53 8.81
C ARG A 64 -13.72 9.50 7.88
N ASP A 65 -14.62 8.71 8.39
CA ASP A 65 -15.30 7.67 7.61
C ASP A 65 -15.99 8.22 6.36
N ASN A 66 -16.05 7.41 5.32
CA ASN A 66 -16.76 7.65 4.08
C ASN A 66 -16.24 8.88 3.28
N GLN A 67 -14.96 9.21 3.40
CA GLN A 67 -14.34 10.26 2.59
C GLN A 67 -13.76 9.68 1.28
N THR A 68 -14.01 10.37 0.17
CA THR A 68 -13.42 10.09 -1.14
C THR A 68 -12.62 11.28 -1.64
N LEU A 69 -11.41 11.03 -2.12
CA LEU A 69 -10.58 11.97 -2.87
C LEU A 69 -10.38 11.44 -4.28
N ARG A 70 -10.92 12.11 -5.27
CA ARG A 70 -10.82 11.67 -6.67
C ARG A 70 -10.19 12.75 -7.55
N GLY A 71 -9.19 12.36 -8.33
CA GLY A 71 -8.65 13.15 -9.44
C GLY A 71 -9.38 12.91 -10.76
N ASP A 72 -8.99 13.62 -11.76
CA ASP A 72 -9.48 13.50 -13.15
C ASP A 72 -8.46 12.70 -14.01
N GLY A 73 -8.01 11.57 -13.45
CA GLY A 73 -6.98 10.72 -14.05
C GLY A 73 -5.54 11.25 -13.86
N PRO A 74 -4.54 10.73 -14.62
CA PRO A 74 -3.13 11.07 -14.46
C PRO A 74 -2.81 12.54 -14.79
N GLY A 75 -3.73 13.28 -15.38
CA GLY A 75 -3.63 14.73 -15.56
C GLY A 75 -3.80 15.53 -14.26
N THR A 76 -4.32 14.95 -13.19
CA THR A 76 -4.32 15.54 -11.85
C THR A 76 -3.02 15.16 -11.14
N ILE A 77 -2.13 16.11 -10.93
CA ILE A 77 -0.80 15.90 -10.36
C ILE A 77 -0.70 16.54 -8.99
N LEU A 78 -0.52 15.72 -7.95
CA LEU A 78 -0.19 16.17 -6.61
C LEU A 78 1.33 16.26 -6.50
N HIS A 79 1.88 17.46 -6.56
CA HIS A 79 3.32 17.71 -6.51
C HIS A 79 3.75 18.21 -5.13
N LEU A 80 4.63 17.46 -4.46
CA LEU A 80 5.15 17.85 -3.15
C LEU A 80 6.07 19.07 -3.29
N ALA A 81 5.77 20.12 -2.56
CA ALA A 81 6.55 21.37 -2.58
C ALA A 81 7.99 21.15 -2.08
N ASP A 82 8.89 22.01 -2.51
CA ASP A 82 10.28 22.02 -2.02
C ASP A 82 10.30 22.12 -0.49
N ASN A 83 11.09 21.26 0.15
CA ASN A 83 11.29 21.18 1.61
C ASN A 83 10.03 20.91 2.45
N ALA A 84 8.95 20.43 1.86
CA ALA A 84 7.74 20.05 2.60
C ALA A 84 8.00 18.90 3.59
N ASN A 85 8.87 17.95 3.23
CA ASN A 85 9.33 16.87 4.09
C ASN A 85 8.20 16.10 4.81
N CYS A 86 7.16 15.75 4.08
CA CYS A 86 5.98 15.03 4.58
C CYS A 86 5.47 14.03 3.52
N PRO A 87 4.57 13.10 3.86
CA PRO A 87 3.84 12.34 2.85
C PRO A 87 2.90 13.25 2.05
N VAL A 88 2.51 12.84 0.85
CA VAL A 88 1.58 13.61 0.03
C VAL A 88 0.14 13.40 0.47
N VAL A 89 -0.25 12.15 0.69
CA VAL A 89 -1.61 11.77 1.15
C VAL A 89 -1.51 10.82 2.35
N ILE A 90 -2.39 11.00 3.33
CA ILE A 90 -2.59 10.10 4.47
C ILE A 90 -4.04 9.63 4.50
N LEU A 91 -4.24 8.31 4.54
CA LEU A 91 -5.49 7.68 4.89
C LEU A 91 -5.39 7.23 6.36
N GLY A 92 -6.27 7.75 7.19
CA GLY A 92 -6.25 7.54 8.65
C GLY A 92 -5.78 8.77 9.44
N GLU A 93 -5.58 8.62 10.74
CA GLU A 93 -5.11 9.72 11.59
C GLU A 93 -3.65 10.09 11.28
N PRO A 94 -3.31 11.40 11.15
CA PRO A 94 -1.95 11.85 10.82
C PRO A 94 -1.02 11.87 12.04
N ILE A 95 -1.06 10.81 12.85
CA ILE A 95 -0.26 10.67 14.09
C ILE A 95 0.49 9.33 14.07
N ASN A 96 1.62 9.25 14.76
CA ASN A 96 2.48 8.07 14.75
C ASN A 96 1.82 6.79 15.31
N THR A 97 0.84 6.94 16.17
CA THR A 97 0.07 5.81 16.74
C THR A 97 -1.41 6.16 16.63
N PRO A 98 -2.08 5.72 15.56
CA PRO A 98 -3.52 5.92 15.40
C PRO A 98 -4.30 5.40 16.60
N THR A 99 -5.33 6.12 16.99
CA THR A 99 -6.20 5.78 18.13
C THR A 99 -7.57 5.29 17.70
N GLN A 100 -7.90 5.50 16.41
CA GLN A 100 -9.18 5.12 15.82
C GLN A 100 -8.96 4.35 14.53
N THR A 101 -9.90 3.50 14.16
CA THR A 101 -9.97 2.87 12.85
C THR A 101 -10.94 3.66 11.98
N ILE A 102 -10.44 4.26 10.90
CA ILE A 102 -11.22 5.00 9.91
C ILE A 102 -11.65 4.03 8.80
N ARG A 103 -12.87 4.17 8.30
CA ARG A 103 -13.46 3.21 7.37
C ARG A 103 -13.97 3.86 6.09
N HIS A 104 -14.06 3.03 5.04
CA HIS A 104 -14.68 3.40 3.77
C HIS A 104 -14.04 4.64 3.13
N LEU A 105 -12.71 4.70 3.17
CA LEU A 105 -11.95 5.71 2.46
C LEU A 105 -11.69 5.27 1.01
N LEU A 106 -11.77 6.20 0.09
CA LEU A 106 -11.38 5.98 -1.30
C LEU A 106 -10.46 7.09 -1.79
N VAL A 107 -9.32 6.72 -2.36
CA VAL A 107 -8.50 7.64 -3.16
C VAL A 107 -8.28 7.04 -4.53
N THR A 108 -8.47 7.86 -5.58
CA THR A 108 -8.43 7.38 -6.95
C THR A 108 -8.11 8.45 -7.99
N GLY A 109 -7.49 8.04 -9.10
CA GLY A 109 -7.45 8.83 -10.33
C GLY A 109 -6.51 10.03 -10.32
N PHE A 110 -5.30 9.92 -9.73
CA PHE A 110 -4.30 10.99 -9.77
C PHE A 110 -2.85 10.46 -9.77
N PHE A 111 -1.96 11.35 -10.15
CA PHE A 111 -0.52 11.16 -10.13
C PHE A 111 0.10 11.86 -8.92
N ILE A 112 1.03 11.21 -8.24
CA ILE A 112 1.82 11.79 -7.15
C ILE A 112 3.27 11.93 -7.56
N ASP A 113 3.79 13.14 -7.44
CA ASP A 113 5.21 13.45 -7.55
C ASP A 113 5.75 13.87 -6.18
N GLY A 114 6.51 12.99 -5.55
CA GLY A 114 7.12 13.21 -4.23
C GLY A 114 8.30 14.18 -4.24
N ASN A 115 8.73 14.71 -5.39
CA ASN A 115 9.79 15.71 -5.55
C ASN A 115 11.03 15.41 -4.69
N ARG A 116 11.46 14.13 -4.70
CA ARG A 116 12.53 13.59 -3.84
C ARG A 116 13.77 14.47 -3.78
N GLY A 117 14.21 14.99 -4.92
CA GLY A 117 15.43 15.78 -5.05
C GLY A 117 15.41 17.11 -4.29
N LYS A 118 14.25 17.59 -3.89
CA LYS A 118 14.03 18.84 -3.17
C LYS A 118 13.59 18.64 -1.71
N GLN A 119 13.50 17.39 -1.25
CA GLN A 119 13.23 17.10 0.16
C GLN A 119 14.53 16.99 0.91
N THR A 120 14.70 17.72 2.00
CA THR A 120 15.97 17.88 2.73
C THR A 120 16.10 16.96 3.94
N ARG A 121 14.99 16.37 4.42
CA ARG A 121 14.97 15.46 5.56
C ARG A 121 14.53 14.08 5.15
N GLU A 122 15.14 13.08 5.75
CA GLU A 122 14.78 11.68 5.58
C GLU A 122 14.22 11.16 6.89
N LEU A 123 12.89 11.22 7.01
CA LEU A 123 12.19 11.05 8.29
C LEU A 123 12.42 9.68 8.93
N TRP A 124 12.63 8.63 8.12
CA TRP A 124 12.87 7.29 8.66
C TRP A 124 14.23 7.13 9.38
N ARG A 125 15.20 8.00 9.10
CA ARG A 125 16.52 8.00 9.75
C ARG A 125 16.55 8.81 11.05
N MET A 126 15.48 9.51 11.35
CA MET A 126 15.41 10.30 12.57
C MET A 126 15.22 9.37 13.76
N SER A 127 16.16 9.44 14.71
CA SER A 127 16.12 8.64 15.93
C SER A 127 15.02 9.13 16.87
N GLY A 128 14.27 8.21 17.42
CA GLY A 128 13.28 8.47 18.46
C GLY A 128 12.14 7.47 18.42
N PRO A 129 11.50 7.21 19.56
CA PRO A 129 10.32 6.34 19.60
C PRO A 129 9.19 6.95 18.77
N GLY A 130 8.59 6.14 17.93
CA GLY A 130 7.49 6.57 17.07
C GLY A 130 7.97 7.48 15.96
N SER A 131 9.09 7.09 15.30
CA SER A 131 9.58 7.81 14.14
C SER A 131 8.45 8.35 13.29
N GLU A 132 8.51 9.61 12.98
CA GLU A 132 7.54 10.38 12.21
C GLU A 132 7.03 9.61 10.98
N ILE A 133 5.80 9.89 10.58
CA ILE A 133 5.25 9.39 9.33
C ILE A 133 6.20 9.79 8.20
N ARG A 134 6.65 8.81 7.42
CA ARG A 134 7.71 9.00 6.44
C ARG A 134 7.24 9.81 5.23
N ASN A 135 8.18 10.34 4.45
CA ASN A 135 7.92 11.06 3.18
C ASN A 135 7.43 10.11 2.07
N ASN A 136 6.36 9.39 2.29
CA ASN A 136 5.77 8.49 1.32
C ASN A 136 4.88 9.25 0.32
N GLY A 137 4.57 8.65 -0.80
CA GLY A 137 3.50 9.15 -1.67
C GLY A 137 2.15 9.04 -0.96
N ILE A 138 1.77 7.83 -0.59
CA ILE A 138 0.57 7.57 0.21
C ILE A 138 0.96 6.80 1.47
N THR A 139 0.47 7.25 2.62
CA THR A 139 0.53 6.49 3.87
C THR A 139 -0.88 6.06 4.26
N VAL A 140 -1.05 4.76 4.59
CA VAL A 140 -2.32 4.18 5.05
C VAL A 140 -2.10 3.61 6.43
N GLN A 141 -2.86 4.07 7.43
CA GLN A 141 -2.69 3.62 8.81
C GLN A 141 -3.98 3.72 9.63
N GLY A 142 -4.25 2.72 10.46
CA GLY A 142 -5.46 2.68 11.27
C GLY A 142 -6.72 2.73 10.41
N VAL A 143 -6.76 1.99 9.30
CA VAL A 143 -7.91 1.97 8.40
C VAL A 143 -8.43 0.57 8.14
N SER A 144 -9.72 0.49 7.84
CA SER A 144 -10.40 -0.73 7.40
C SER A 144 -11.37 -0.44 6.25
N ASP A 145 -11.71 -1.47 5.47
CA ASP A 145 -12.73 -1.39 4.42
C ASP A 145 -12.53 -0.21 3.45
N SER A 146 -11.28 0.00 3.02
CA SER A 146 -10.89 1.19 2.26
C SER A 146 -10.21 0.82 0.93
N THR A 147 -10.13 1.77 0.00
CA THR A 147 -9.61 1.51 -1.34
C THR A 147 -8.63 2.59 -1.79
N VAL A 148 -7.53 2.15 -2.40
CA VAL A 148 -6.60 2.97 -3.19
C VAL A 148 -6.59 2.40 -4.59
N GLU A 149 -7.00 3.17 -5.59
CA GLU A 149 -7.05 2.65 -6.96
C GLU A 149 -6.67 3.66 -8.03
N ASN A 150 -6.10 3.16 -9.14
CA ASN A 150 -5.75 3.97 -10.30
C ASN A 150 -4.89 5.19 -9.94
N VAL A 151 -3.82 4.96 -9.19
CA VAL A 151 -2.87 5.99 -8.74
C VAL A 151 -1.48 5.67 -9.25
N GLU A 152 -0.80 6.68 -9.77
CA GLU A 152 0.61 6.62 -10.12
C GLU A 152 1.43 7.40 -9.08
N ILE A 153 2.57 6.84 -8.62
CA ILE A 153 3.40 7.44 -7.57
C ILE A 153 4.87 7.37 -7.96
N THR A 154 5.54 8.50 -7.92
CA THR A 154 6.97 8.55 -8.23
C THR A 154 7.73 9.55 -7.37
N ARG A 155 9.06 9.37 -7.34
CA ARG A 155 10.04 10.29 -6.73
C ARG A 155 9.76 10.65 -5.27
N CYS A 156 9.21 9.71 -4.50
CA CYS A 156 9.04 9.89 -3.07
C CYS A 156 10.35 9.71 -2.33
N ARG A 157 10.60 10.48 -1.26
CA ARG A 157 11.81 10.39 -0.43
C ARG A 157 11.81 9.18 0.50
N SER A 158 10.74 8.41 0.51
CA SER A 158 10.61 7.11 1.17
C SER A 158 9.96 6.12 0.20
N GLY A 159 8.94 5.38 0.60
CA GLY A 159 8.20 4.48 -0.29
C GLY A 159 7.11 5.19 -1.09
N GLY A 160 6.64 4.54 -2.15
CA GLY A 160 5.49 5.02 -2.91
C GLY A 160 4.20 4.92 -2.09
N LEU A 161 3.59 3.74 -2.01
CA LEU A 161 2.49 3.46 -1.10
C LEU A 161 2.99 2.66 0.10
N VAL A 162 2.67 3.13 1.31
CA VAL A 162 3.09 2.46 2.55
C VAL A 162 1.90 2.26 3.47
N THR A 163 1.59 0.99 3.80
CA THR A 163 0.60 0.67 4.82
C THR A 163 1.30 0.43 6.15
N THR A 164 0.66 0.81 7.26
CA THR A 164 1.25 0.67 8.59
C THR A 164 0.17 0.78 9.67
N ARG A 165 0.42 0.23 10.87
CA ARG A 165 -0.46 0.43 12.02
C ARG A 165 -1.91 -0.05 11.82
N GLU A 166 -2.10 -1.37 11.83
CA GLU A 166 -3.43 -1.99 11.86
C GLU A 166 -4.31 -1.64 10.65
N VAL A 167 -3.83 -1.96 9.47
CA VAL A 167 -4.63 -1.86 8.24
C VAL A 167 -5.30 -3.20 7.97
N ARG A 168 -6.62 -3.17 7.72
CA ARG A 168 -7.41 -4.36 7.40
C ARG A 168 -8.35 -4.11 6.22
N GLN A 169 -8.63 -5.17 5.45
CA GLN A 169 -9.62 -5.11 4.37
C GLN A 169 -9.37 -3.93 3.41
N LEU A 170 -8.09 -3.64 3.15
CA LEU A 170 -7.68 -2.65 2.18
C LEU A 170 -7.67 -3.28 0.78
N THR A 171 -8.23 -2.59 -0.20
CA THR A 171 -8.05 -2.91 -1.62
C THR A 171 -7.10 -1.91 -2.25
N VAL A 172 -5.99 -2.39 -2.84
CA VAL A 172 -5.12 -1.59 -3.70
C VAL A 172 -5.20 -2.16 -5.11
N ARG A 173 -5.60 -1.35 -6.08
CA ARG A 173 -5.76 -1.78 -7.47
C ARG A 173 -5.25 -0.76 -8.47
N GLY A 174 -4.58 -1.21 -9.53
CA GLY A 174 -4.10 -0.32 -10.59
C GLY A 174 -3.07 0.69 -10.07
N LEU A 175 -2.19 0.25 -9.15
CA LEU A 175 -1.10 1.08 -8.64
C LEU A 175 0.12 0.95 -9.55
N GLU A 176 0.61 2.06 -10.09
CA GLU A 176 1.96 2.19 -10.64
C GLU A 176 2.83 2.97 -9.66
N SER A 177 3.97 2.40 -9.23
CA SER A 177 4.86 3.07 -8.26
C SER A 177 6.32 2.83 -8.62
N PHE A 178 7.06 3.91 -8.89
CA PHE A 178 8.39 3.83 -9.48
C PHE A 178 9.32 4.99 -9.08
N ASP A 179 10.62 4.77 -9.22
CA ASP A 179 11.68 5.76 -8.92
C ASP A 179 11.52 6.42 -7.53
N ASN A 180 11.05 5.65 -6.54
CA ASN A 180 11.01 6.11 -5.16
C ASN A 180 12.37 5.85 -4.48
N GLN A 181 12.63 6.46 -3.32
CA GLN A 181 13.90 6.31 -2.60
C GLN A 181 14.10 4.89 -2.05
N PHE A 182 13.01 4.19 -1.74
CA PHE A 182 13.01 2.83 -1.21
C PHE A 182 12.08 1.93 -2.03
N ASP A 183 10.95 1.55 -1.49
CA ASP A 183 10.08 0.53 -2.03
C ASP A 183 8.94 1.14 -2.86
N GLY A 184 8.49 0.43 -3.87
CA GLY A 184 7.28 0.80 -4.62
C GLY A 184 6.04 0.69 -3.74
N LEU A 185 5.88 -0.46 -3.08
CA LEU A 185 4.84 -0.77 -2.12
C LEU A 185 5.49 -1.37 -0.87
N ALA A 186 5.23 -0.80 0.32
CA ALA A 186 5.67 -1.37 1.58
C ALA A 186 4.49 -1.59 2.52
N CYS A 187 4.35 -2.80 3.07
CA CYS A 187 3.23 -3.16 3.91
C CYS A 187 3.68 -3.69 5.27
N TYR A 188 3.20 -3.03 6.32
CA TYR A 188 3.43 -3.39 7.71
C TYR A 188 2.09 -3.51 8.43
N GLN A 189 1.93 -4.51 9.31
CA GLN A 189 0.72 -4.72 10.12
C GLN A 189 -0.58 -4.61 9.28
N THR A 190 -0.60 -5.32 8.16
CA THR A 190 -1.70 -5.28 7.19
C THR A 190 -2.26 -6.69 7.02
N GLU A 191 -3.55 -6.84 7.19
CA GLU A 191 -4.22 -8.14 7.17
C GLU A 191 -5.50 -8.12 6.32
N ASP A 192 -5.90 -9.30 5.84
CA ASP A 192 -7.17 -9.54 5.15
C ASP A 192 -7.42 -8.60 3.94
N SER A 193 -6.35 -8.25 3.21
CA SER A 193 -6.35 -7.20 2.19
C SER A 193 -6.02 -7.74 0.79
N LEU A 194 -6.44 -7.00 -0.23
CA LEU A 194 -6.23 -7.34 -1.63
C LEU A 194 -5.36 -6.28 -2.33
N PHE A 195 -4.30 -6.75 -2.97
CA PHE A 195 -3.42 -5.95 -3.81
C PHE A 195 -3.40 -6.55 -5.22
N THR A 196 -3.86 -5.81 -6.22
CA THR A 196 -3.98 -6.36 -7.58
C THR A 196 -3.69 -5.32 -8.66
N GLU A 197 -3.32 -5.81 -9.86
CA GLU A 197 -3.01 -4.93 -11.00
C GLU A 197 -1.90 -3.93 -10.65
N LEU A 198 -0.79 -4.46 -10.11
CA LEU A 198 0.35 -3.65 -9.67
C LEU A 198 1.43 -3.57 -10.74
N LYS A 199 2.00 -2.39 -10.93
CA LYS A 199 3.21 -2.15 -11.72
C LYS A 199 4.22 -1.38 -10.88
N LEU A 200 5.26 -2.06 -10.39
CA LEU A 200 6.21 -1.52 -9.44
C LEU A 200 7.63 -1.66 -10.01
N HIS A 201 8.28 -0.55 -10.33
CA HIS A 201 9.52 -0.64 -11.09
C HIS A 201 10.53 0.45 -10.74
N ASP A 202 11.79 0.19 -11.05
CA ASP A 202 12.91 1.14 -10.89
C ASP A 202 13.03 1.72 -9.47
N ASN A 203 12.65 0.95 -8.45
CA ASN A 203 12.82 1.37 -7.06
C ASN A 203 14.13 0.78 -6.50
N PRO A 204 15.04 1.59 -5.93
CA PRO A 204 16.30 1.10 -5.33
C PRO A 204 16.10 0.28 -4.05
N GLY A 205 14.90 0.14 -3.56
CA GLY A 205 14.47 -0.86 -2.59
C GLY A 205 13.74 -2.02 -3.26
N ALA A 206 12.75 -2.59 -2.63
CA ALA A 206 11.94 -3.64 -3.20
C ALA A 206 10.78 -3.08 -4.06
N GLY A 207 10.36 -3.84 -5.07
CA GLY A 207 9.06 -3.59 -5.68
C GLY A 207 7.96 -3.69 -4.61
N ILE A 208 7.96 -4.83 -3.86
CA ILE A 208 7.08 -5.06 -2.72
C ILE A 208 7.90 -5.42 -1.49
N SER A 209 7.72 -4.71 -0.38
CA SER A 209 8.33 -4.96 0.92
C SER A 209 7.27 -5.27 1.97
N LEU A 210 7.34 -6.46 2.58
CA LEU A 210 6.35 -6.97 3.52
C LEU A 210 7.02 -7.28 4.85
N ASP A 211 6.49 -6.75 5.96
CA ASP A 211 7.09 -6.96 7.28
C ASP A 211 6.05 -6.78 8.40
N LEU A 212 6.42 -7.16 9.61
CA LEU A 212 5.70 -6.88 10.86
C LEU A 212 4.21 -7.25 10.83
N ALA A 213 3.90 -8.52 10.54
CA ALA A 213 2.54 -9.05 10.47
C ALA A 213 1.76 -8.59 9.21
N PHE A 214 2.32 -8.86 8.05
CA PHE A 214 1.58 -8.89 6.80
C PHE A 214 0.99 -10.29 6.61
N ASN A 215 -0.31 -10.48 6.93
CA ASN A 215 -0.90 -11.82 7.00
C ASN A 215 -2.26 -11.91 6.28
N HIS A 216 -2.59 -13.09 5.76
CA HIS A 216 -3.88 -13.42 5.14
C HIS A 216 -4.22 -12.52 3.94
N ASN A 217 -3.23 -11.98 3.25
CA ASN A 217 -3.45 -11.08 2.12
C ASN A 217 -3.34 -11.81 0.78
N ILE A 218 -3.92 -11.21 -0.25
CA ILE A 218 -3.79 -11.64 -1.63
C ILE A 218 -3.05 -10.55 -2.41
N ILE A 219 -1.96 -10.93 -3.08
CA ILE A 219 -1.27 -10.11 -4.07
C ILE A 219 -1.40 -10.81 -5.42
N SER A 220 -2.00 -10.16 -6.40
CA SER A 220 -2.25 -10.77 -7.69
C SER A 220 -2.00 -9.84 -8.88
N ASN A 221 -1.70 -10.43 -10.04
CA ASN A 221 -1.53 -9.70 -11.30
C ASN A 221 -0.54 -8.53 -11.17
N ALA A 222 0.67 -8.83 -10.69
CA ALA A 222 1.71 -7.83 -10.45
C ALA A 222 2.88 -7.98 -11.41
N VAL A 223 3.41 -6.87 -11.88
CA VAL A 223 4.67 -6.76 -12.62
C VAL A 223 5.65 -5.95 -11.82
N LEU A 224 6.80 -6.57 -11.48
CA LEU A 224 7.88 -5.98 -10.69
C LEU A 224 9.15 -5.99 -11.54
N GLU A 225 9.71 -4.83 -11.87
CA GLU A 225 10.80 -4.73 -12.85
C GLU A 225 11.88 -3.73 -12.41
N GLY A 226 13.16 -4.08 -12.57
CA GLY A 226 14.27 -3.16 -12.28
C GLY A 226 14.39 -2.68 -10.84
N ASN A 227 13.78 -3.38 -9.88
CA ASN A 227 13.91 -3.05 -8.46
C ASN A 227 15.17 -3.71 -7.87
N ASP A 228 15.63 -3.29 -6.68
CA ASP A 228 16.72 -4.01 -6.00
C ASP A 228 16.29 -5.45 -5.67
N LEU A 229 15.13 -5.61 -5.08
CA LEU A 229 14.45 -6.89 -4.86
C LEU A 229 13.06 -6.85 -5.51
N GLY A 230 12.61 -7.96 -6.09
CA GLY A 230 11.24 -8.04 -6.55
C GLY A 230 10.29 -7.99 -5.34
N ILE A 231 10.33 -9.02 -4.48
CA ILE A 231 9.56 -9.10 -3.25
C ILE A 231 10.51 -9.35 -2.08
N PHE A 232 10.44 -8.52 -1.05
CA PHE A 232 11.10 -8.70 0.24
C PHE A 232 10.07 -9.06 1.30
N MET A 233 10.31 -10.13 2.08
CA MET A 233 9.35 -10.62 3.08
C MET A 233 10.02 -10.93 4.41
N ARG A 234 9.41 -10.43 5.50
CA ARG A 234 9.71 -10.80 6.89
C ARG A 234 8.41 -10.83 7.68
N ALA A 235 8.34 -11.66 8.70
CA ALA A 235 7.17 -11.75 9.60
C ALA A 235 5.82 -11.70 8.85
N SER A 236 5.71 -12.48 7.76
CA SER A 236 4.58 -12.45 6.82
C SER A 236 4.06 -13.87 6.59
N ARG A 237 2.77 -14.10 6.81
CA ARG A 237 2.21 -15.47 6.87
C ARG A 237 0.88 -15.59 6.13
N GLU A 238 0.64 -16.81 5.62
CA GLU A 238 -0.67 -17.19 5.09
C GLU A 238 -1.14 -16.27 3.95
N ASN A 239 -0.17 -15.74 3.17
CA ASN A 239 -0.45 -14.88 2.03
C ASN A 239 -0.47 -15.67 0.73
N GLN A 240 -1.24 -15.19 -0.24
CA GLN A 240 -1.32 -15.75 -1.57
C GLN A 240 -0.75 -14.76 -2.60
N PHE A 241 0.21 -15.22 -3.37
CA PHE A 241 0.77 -14.49 -4.51
C PHE A 241 0.36 -15.21 -5.78
N VAL A 242 -0.38 -14.55 -6.66
CA VAL A 242 -0.96 -15.16 -7.86
C VAL A 242 -0.62 -14.34 -9.11
N ASN A 243 -0.07 -14.98 -10.13
CA ASN A 243 0.28 -14.32 -11.40
C ASN A 243 1.23 -13.13 -11.18
N VAL A 244 2.35 -13.34 -10.51
CA VAL A 244 3.37 -12.32 -10.27
C VAL A 244 4.53 -12.51 -11.24
N ALA A 245 4.85 -11.48 -12.01
CA ALA A 245 6.02 -11.44 -12.90
C ALA A 245 7.09 -10.52 -12.33
N ILE A 246 8.26 -11.06 -12.05
CA ILE A 246 9.45 -10.34 -11.57
C ILE A 246 10.51 -10.40 -12.66
N ARG A 247 11.09 -9.25 -12.99
CA ARG A 247 12.13 -9.15 -14.02
C ARG A 247 13.24 -8.20 -13.59
N ASP A 248 14.46 -8.56 -14.00
CA ASP A 248 15.61 -7.67 -13.93
C ASP A 248 15.83 -7.05 -12.52
N SER A 249 15.50 -7.82 -11.46
CA SER A 249 15.83 -7.40 -10.09
C SER A 249 17.36 -7.42 -9.90
N HIS A 250 17.92 -6.39 -9.28
CA HIS A 250 19.37 -6.29 -9.11
C HIS A 250 19.93 -7.40 -8.23
N HIS A 251 19.12 -7.92 -7.31
CA HIS A 251 19.50 -9.04 -6.45
C HIS A 251 18.53 -10.22 -6.61
N TYR A 252 17.56 -10.37 -5.73
CA TYR A 252 16.67 -11.55 -5.70
C TYR A 252 15.30 -11.22 -6.31
N GLY A 253 14.69 -12.22 -6.95
CA GLY A 253 13.27 -12.11 -7.31
C GLY A 253 12.40 -12.06 -6.05
N VAL A 254 12.44 -13.09 -5.22
CA VAL A 254 11.81 -13.12 -3.89
C VAL A 254 12.87 -13.38 -2.84
N PHE A 255 12.86 -12.62 -1.75
CA PHE A 255 13.74 -12.81 -0.61
C PHE A 255 12.93 -12.90 0.68
N MET A 256 12.99 -14.06 1.33
CA MET A 256 12.37 -14.33 2.63
C MET A 256 13.39 -14.40 3.74
N ALA A 257 13.13 -13.69 4.83
CA ALA A 257 13.91 -13.75 6.06
C ALA A 257 13.00 -13.76 7.28
N ASN A 258 13.53 -14.02 8.46
CA ASN A 258 12.87 -13.65 9.70
C ASN A 258 13.21 -12.20 10.07
N THR A 259 12.38 -11.55 10.86
CA THR A 259 12.71 -10.26 11.46
C THR A 259 13.30 -10.51 12.86
N GLU A 260 14.25 -9.69 13.26
CA GLU A 260 14.61 -9.62 14.68
C GLU A 260 13.46 -8.92 15.43
N GLN A 261 13.21 -9.35 16.68
CA GLN A 261 12.21 -8.68 17.51
C GLN A 261 12.63 -7.22 17.72
N ARG A 262 12.06 -6.31 16.94
CA ARG A 262 12.32 -4.89 17.04
C ARG A 262 11.29 -4.24 17.95
N THR A 263 11.67 -3.99 19.17
CA THR A 263 10.91 -3.16 20.12
C THR A 263 11.18 -1.65 19.94
N ALA A 264 12.15 -1.28 19.10
CA ALA A 264 12.77 0.04 19.16
C ALA A 264 12.03 1.19 18.49
N ASN A 265 11.03 0.95 17.63
CA ASN A 265 10.42 2.01 16.82
C ASN A 265 8.93 2.24 17.09
N GLY A 266 8.44 1.88 18.27
CA GLY A 266 7.02 2.06 18.60
C GLY A 266 6.06 1.15 17.81
N TRP A 267 6.59 0.19 17.03
CA TRP A 267 5.80 -0.77 16.25
C TRP A 267 5.31 -1.96 17.09
N GLY A 268 5.86 -2.12 18.29
CA GLY A 268 5.68 -3.32 19.09
C GLY A 268 6.49 -4.53 18.54
N PRO A 269 6.64 -5.59 19.32
CA PRO A 269 7.23 -6.83 18.85
C PRO A 269 6.29 -7.46 17.81
N ALA A 270 6.84 -7.91 16.68
CA ALA A 270 6.12 -8.80 15.81
C ALA A 270 5.79 -10.08 16.60
N PRO A 271 4.51 -10.49 16.67
CA PRO A 271 4.12 -11.68 17.45
C PRO A 271 4.76 -12.97 16.91
N ARG A 272 5.15 -12.97 15.64
CA ARG A 272 5.96 -13.97 14.97
C ARG A 272 6.92 -13.28 14.01
N THR A 273 8.08 -13.86 13.80
CA THR A 273 9.19 -13.21 13.06
C THR A 273 9.46 -13.86 11.70
N GLU A 274 8.94 -15.06 11.49
CA GLU A 274 9.18 -15.90 10.31
C GLU A 274 8.16 -15.65 9.19
N CYS A 275 8.51 -16.10 7.98
CA CYS A 275 7.59 -16.20 6.85
C CYS A 275 7.12 -17.64 6.68
N THR A 276 5.86 -17.94 6.95
CA THR A 276 5.32 -19.30 6.87
C THR A 276 3.99 -19.36 6.15
N ASP A 277 3.70 -20.52 5.58
CA ASP A 277 2.40 -20.86 5.01
C ASP A 277 1.97 -19.93 3.86
N ASN A 278 2.94 -19.32 3.15
CA ASN A 278 2.67 -18.51 1.98
C ASN A 278 2.63 -19.36 0.71
N SER A 279 1.77 -19.04 -0.23
CA SER A 279 1.66 -19.68 -1.53
C SER A 279 1.97 -18.72 -2.68
N PHE A 280 2.72 -19.23 -3.67
CA PHE A 280 3.09 -18.52 -4.88
C PHE A 280 2.61 -19.33 -6.09
N THR A 281 1.56 -18.90 -6.76
CA THR A 281 1.01 -19.57 -7.94
C THR A 281 1.30 -18.76 -9.19
N ASN A 282 1.87 -19.43 -10.23
CA ASN A 282 2.32 -18.78 -11.47
C ASN A 282 3.30 -17.63 -11.22
N LEU A 283 4.29 -17.87 -10.37
CA LEU A 283 5.39 -16.93 -10.13
C LEU A 283 6.41 -17.04 -11.25
N ALA A 284 6.61 -15.98 -12.01
CA ALA A 284 7.74 -15.84 -12.94
C ALA A 284 8.80 -14.93 -12.32
N ALA A 285 10.07 -15.37 -12.26
CA ALA A 285 11.21 -14.55 -11.87
C ALA A 285 12.36 -14.76 -12.85
N MET A 286 12.71 -13.70 -13.57
CA MET A 286 13.64 -13.77 -14.69
C MET A 286 14.72 -12.70 -14.60
N ASN A 287 15.93 -13.06 -15.00
CA ASN A 287 17.10 -12.18 -15.11
C ASN A 287 17.43 -11.45 -13.78
N CYS A 288 17.24 -12.10 -12.66
CA CYS A 288 17.62 -11.52 -11.37
C CYS A 288 19.14 -11.68 -11.15
N GLY A 289 19.81 -10.67 -10.63
CA GLY A 289 21.25 -10.67 -10.37
C GLY A 289 21.67 -11.62 -9.23
N SER A 290 20.72 -12.41 -8.70
CA SER A 290 20.99 -13.53 -7.79
C SER A 290 19.99 -14.66 -8.07
N ALA A 291 19.43 -15.32 -7.06
CA ALA A 291 18.43 -16.38 -7.25
C ALA A 291 17.02 -15.81 -7.48
N ALA A 292 16.20 -16.56 -8.23
CA ALA A 292 14.79 -16.22 -8.39
C ALA A 292 14.05 -16.17 -7.06
N PHE A 293 14.33 -17.13 -6.17
CA PHE A 293 13.66 -17.26 -4.87
C PHE A 293 14.68 -17.64 -3.79
N ARG A 294 14.83 -16.79 -2.77
CA ARG A 294 15.73 -16.99 -1.64
C ARG A 294 14.95 -17.13 -0.34
N VAL A 295 15.20 -18.22 0.41
CA VAL A 295 14.82 -18.33 1.82
C VAL A 295 16.08 -18.27 2.68
N ASN A 296 16.23 -17.21 3.43
CA ASN A 296 17.46 -16.91 4.18
C ASN A 296 17.50 -17.53 5.58
N ASN A 297 16.35 -17.88 6.16
CA ASN A 297 16.25 -18.39 7.52
C ASN A 297 15.56 -19.75 7.56
N PRO A 298 16.08 -20.71 8.32
CA PRO A 298 15.50 -22.06 8.43
C PRO A 298 14.13 -22.10 9.13
N THR A 299 13.72 -21.03 9.78
CA THR A 299 12.39 -20.89 10.40
C THR A 299 11.29 -20.50 9.42
N CYS A 300 11.65 -20.05 8.22
CA CYS A 300 10.67 -19.71 7.17
C CYS A 300 10.25 -20.99 6.42
N THR A 301 9.21 -21.66 6.89
CA THR A 301 8.78 -23.00 6.46
C THR A 301 7.38 -23.04 5.86
N HIS A 302 6.99 -24.19 5.33
CA HIS A 302 5.65 -24.47 4.78
C HIS A 302 5.22 -23.54 3.64
N ASN A 303 6.16 -22.89 2.97
CA ASN A 303 5.86 -22.09 1.80
C ASN A 303 5.75 -23.00 0.56
N ILE A 304 4.84 -22.67 -0.36
CA ILE A 304 4.55 -23.46 -1.56
C ILE A 304 4.70 -22.58 -2.80
N ILE A 305 5.37 -23.12 -3.83
CA ILE A 305 5.45 -22.50 -5.16
C ILE A 305 4.81 -23.45 -6.18
N ILE A 306 3.80 -23.00 -6.89
CA ILE A 306 3.04 -23.78 -7.86
C ILE A 306 3.23 -23.21 -9.26
N GLY A 307 3.71 -24.03 -10.19
CA GLY A 307 3.93 -23.65 -11.58
C GLY A 307 4.93 -22.49 -11.77
N PRO A 308 6.13 -22.53 -11.15
CA PRO A 308 7.08 -21.44 -11.27
C PRO A 308 7.74 -21.38 -12.65
N ARG A 309 8.09 -20.18 -13.08
CA ARG A 309 8.94 -19.96 -14.25
C ARG A 309 10.17 -19.14 -13.84
N PHE A 310 11.30 -19.82 -13.66
CA PHE A 310 12.57 -19.20 -13.31
C PHE A 310 13.57 -19.33 -14.47
N ALA A 311 14.09 -18.22 -14.97
CA ALA A 311 15.01 -18.21 -16.11
C ALA A 311 16.00 -17.05 -16.04
N GLY A 312 17.24 -17.27 -16.48
CA GLY A 312 18.25 -16.22 -16.62
C GLY A 312 18.74 -15.62 -15.30
N ASN A 313 18.46 -16.24 -14.14
CA ASN A 313 18.90 -15.75 -12.84
C ASN A 313 20.33 -16.19 -12.55
N ASP A 314 21.19 -15.31 -12.05
CA ASP A 314 22.64 -15.56 -11.90
C ASP A 314 22.97 -16.74 -10.97
N LYS A 315 22.16 -16.97 -9.95
CA LYS A 315 22.33 -18.08 -9.01
C LYS A 315 21.21 -19.12 -9.08
N GLY A 316 20.51 -19.18 -10.24
CA GLY A 316 19.47 -20.16 -10.51
C GLY A 316 18.12 -19.89 -9.88
N GLY A 317 17.26 -20.91 -9.81
CA GLY A 317 15.88 -20.77 -9.36
C GLY A 317 15.75 -20.61 -7.84
N LEU A 318 16.22 -21.59 -7.08
CA LEU A 318 16.05 -21.64 -5.62
C LEU A 318 17.39 -21.51 -4.88
N SER A 319 17.39 -20.72 -3.82
CA SER A 319 18.49 -20.60 -2.86
C SER A 319 17.95 -20.68 -1.44
N LEU A 320 18.06 -21.86 -0.82
CA LEU A 320 17.45 -22.18 0.47
C LEU A 320 18.51 -22.30 1.56
N ALA A 321 18.23 -21.78 2.77
CA ALA A 321 19.11 -21.93 3.93
C ALA A 321 19.30 -23.41 4.33
N GLN A 322 18.28 -24.23 4.09
CA GLN A 322 18.32 -25.69 4.21
C GLN A 322 17.30 -26.35 3.28
N PRO A 323 17.43 -27.63 2.91
CA PRO A 323 16.45 -28.35 2.12
C PRO A 323 15.06 -28.38 2.78
N GLY A 324 13.99 -28.41 1.97
CA GLY A 324 12.62 -28.62 2.45
C GLY A 324 11.89 -27.39 3.01
N LEU A 325 12.47 -26.19 2.93
CA LEU A 325 11.79 -24.96 3.37
C LEU A 325 10.66 -24.54 2.46
N VAL A 326 10.69 -24.98 1.21
CA VAL A 326 9.70 -24.65 0.18
C VAL A 326 9.33 -25.94 -0.56
N THR A 327 8.04 -26.16 -0.78
CA THR A 327 7.52 -27.19 -1.68
C THR A 327 7.31 -26.58 -3.07
N VAL A 328 7.82 -27.21 -4.12
CA VAL A 328 7.60 -26.80 -5.52
C VAL A 328 6.75 -27.85 -6.22
N GLN A 329 5.70 -27.42 -6.89
CA GLN A 329 4.74 -28.27 -7.59
C GLN A 329 4.59 -27.83 -9.06
#